data_d1c5162c39a7442e2024c351a28e0d46
#
_entry.id   d1c5162c39a7442e2024c351a28e0d46
#
_cell.length_a   1.000
_cell.length_b   1.000
_cell.length_c   1.000
_cell.angle_alpha   90.00
_cell.angle_beta   90.00
_cell.angle_gamma   90.00
#
_symmetry.space_group_name_H-M   'P 1'
#
loop_
_entity.id
_entity.type
_entity.pdbx_description
1 polymer ?
#
loop_
_entity_poly.entity_id
_entity_poly.type
_entity_poly.pdbx_seq_one_letter_code
_entity_poly.pdbx_strand_id
1 'polypeptide(L)'
;ADEITTVSPTYADEICTPEGGEGLDGLMLERRRHLRGIVNGIDYDVFNPMKDTYLDKHFSVRELSGKVVNKRQLQEKYGLAVDKDVMLIGIVSRLTKQKGFDLVAYVMEEMLSTMNVQFIVQGTGEQQYEEMFNYFHGRYPQKLGVYIGYSEENAHEIYAGCDAFLMPSLFEPCGLSQLMSMRYGTLPIVRETGGLKDTVVPYNEYENTGDGFSFANYNAHDMLHVIKYALDVFENHKDRWQEMMQRAMRHD
;
A
#
# COMPACT_ATOMS: atom_id res chain seq x y z
N ALA A 1 -20.10 25.21 -13.84
CA ALA A 1 -20.25 23.81 -14.24
C ALA A 1 -21.57 23.25 -13.72
N ASP A 2 -22.24 22.43 -14.50
CA ASP A 2 -23.50 21.81 -14.10
C ASP A 2 -23.25 20.64 -13.14
N GLU A 3 -22.18 19.87 -13.35
CA GLU A 3 -21.69 18.81 -12.48
C GLU A 3 -20.19 18.99 -12.20
N ILE A 4 -19.77 18.58 -11.02
CA ILE A 4 -18.37 18.55 -10.56
C ILE A 4 -18.05 17.10 -10.22
N THR A 5 -16.94 16.58 -10.70
CA THR A 5 -16.50 15.21 -10.38
C THR A 5 -15.17 15.22 -9.67
N THR A 6 -15.00 14.27 -8.75
CA THR A 6 -13.72 13.93 -8.14
C THR A 6 -13.54 12.41 -8.13
N VAL A 7 -12.42 11.93 -7.59
CA VAL A 7 -11.94 10.57 -7.83
C VAL A 7 -12.23 9.59 -6.69
N SER A 8 -13.06 9.98 -5.72
CA SER A 8 -13.62 9.06 -4.71
C SER A 8 -14.81 9.68 -3.99
N PRO A 9 -15.81 8.90 -3.55
CA PRO A 9 -16.91 9.38 -2.72
C PRO A 9 -16.45 9.98 -1.38
N THR A 10 -15.55 9.29 -0.67
CA THR A 10 -14.99 9.81 0.60
C THR A 10 -14.22 11.11 0.36
N TYR A 11 -13.43 11.21 -0.70
CA TYR A 11 -12.70 12.44 -1.03
C TYR A 11 -13.65 13.59 -1.40
N ALA A 12 -14.80 13.29 -2.04
CA ALA A 12 -15.83 14.29 -2.30
C ALA A 12 -16.39 14.91 -1.01
N ASP A 13 -16.48 14.13 0.06
CA ASP A 13 -16.85 14.63 1.39
C ASP A 13 -15.70 15.39 2.06
N GLU A 14 -14.48 14.88 1.98
CA GLU A 14 -13.29 15.51 2.57
C GLU A 14 -13.03 16.91 2.01
N ILE A 15 -13.16 17.15 0.70
CA ILE A 15 -12.96 18.48 0.10
C ILE A 15 -14.06 19.50 0.43
N CYS A 16 -15.15 19.07 1.05
CA CYS A 16 -16.18 19.95 1.60
C CYS A 16 -15.85 20.40 3.04
N THR A 17 -14.71 20.01 3.60
CA THR A 17 -14.24 20.39 4.94
C THR A 17 -13.09 21.39 4.87
N PRO A 18 -12.89 22.25 5.90
CA PRO A 18 -11.76 23.18 5.94
C PRO A 18 -10.40 22.50 5.81
N GLU A 19 -10.27 21.28 6.36
CA GLU A 19 -9.03 20.51 6.34
C GLU A 19 -8.68 19.95 4.96
N GLY A 20 -9.70 19.54 4.17
CA GLY A 20 -9.50 18.90 2.86
C GLY A 20 -9.78 19.81 1.67
N GLY A 21 -10.41 20.96 1.88
CA GLY A 21 -10.90 21.82 0.79
C GLY A 21 -9.88 22.81 0.22
N GLU A 22 -8.70 22.97 0.84
CA GLU A 22 -7.65 23.89 0.37
C GLU A 22 -8.17 25.31 0.08
N GLY A 23 -9.10 25.80 0.92
CA GLY A 23 -9.75 27.11 0.78
C GLY A 23 -10.92 27.13 -0.22
N LEU A 24 -11.29 26.01 -0.82
CA LEU A 24 -12.47 25.86 -1.68
C LEU A 24 -13.60 25.08 -1.02
N ASP A 25 -13.46 24.71 0.25
CA ASP A 25 -14.41 23.93 1.03
C ASP A 25 -15.82 24.52 1.02
N GLY A 26 -15.94 25.83 1.22
CA GLY A 26 -17.23 26.54 1.16
C GLY A 26 -17.91 26.42 -0.20
N LEU A 27 -17.16 26.56 -1.30
CA LEU A 27 -17.67 26.38 -2.65
C LEU A 27 -18.10 24.93 -2.91
N MET A 28 -17.27 23.96 -2.49
CA MET A 28 -17.58 22.53 -2.65
C MET A 28 -18.80 22.14 -1.83
N LEU A 29 -18.94 22.66 -0.61
CA LEU A 29 -20.10 22.44 0.23
C LEU A 29 -21.38 23.04 -0.37
N GLU A 30 -21.34 24.25 -0.91
CA GLU A 30 -22.46 24.87 -1.62
C GLU A 30 -22.89 24.04 -2.83
N ARG A 31 -21.93 23.48 -3.54
CA ARG A 31 -22.15 22.66 -4.74
C ARG A 31 -22.29 21.16 -4.45
N ARG A 32 -22.37 20.73 -3.19
CA ARG A 32 -22.37 19.32 -2.76
C ARG A 32 -23.38 18.43 -3.50
N ARG A 33 -24.54 18.97 -3.89
CA ARG A 33 -25.56 18.23 -4.66
C ARG A 33 -25.14 17.90 -6.09
N HIS A 34 -24.18 18.65 -6.63
CA HIS A 34 -23.62 18.49 -7.98
C HIS A 34 -22.20 17.90 -7.95
N LEU A 35 -21.69 17.55 -6.77
CA LEU A 35 -20.38 16.94 -6.59
C LEU A 35 -20.52 15.42 -6.54
N ARG A 36 -19.79 14.71 -7.41
CA ARG A 36 -19.79 13.25 -7.52
C ARG A 36 -18.37 12.71 -7.34
N GLY A 37 -18.20 11.72 -6.45
CA GLY A 37 -16.99 10.93 -6.35
C GLY A 37 -17.11 9.67 -7.22
N ILE A 38 -16.14 9.44 -8.12
CA ILE A 38 -16.08 8.29 -9.00
C ILE A 38 -14.68 7.69 -8.86
N VAL A 39 -14.57 6.49 -8.31
CA VAL A 39 -13.27 5.81 -8.12
C VAL A 39 -12.66 5.47 -9.49
N ASN A 40 -11.34 5.70 -9.63
CA ASN A 40 -10.60 5.29 -10.81
C ASN A 40 -10.39 3.77 -10.83
N GLY A 41 -10.38 3.18 -12.02
CA GLY A 41 -9.91 1.81 -12.24
C GLY A 41 -8.42 1.75 -12.58
N ILE A 42 -7.92 0.54 -12.76
CA ILE A 42 -6.58 0.25 -13.29
C ILE A 42 -6.69 -0.52 -14.62
N ASP A 43 -5.65 -0.45 -15.44
CA ASP A 43 -5.59 -1.22 -16.69
C ASP A 43 -5.22 -2.68 -16.37
N TYR A 44 -6.19 -3.60 -16.53
CA TYR A 44 -6.01 -5.03 -16.32
C TYR A 44 -5.20 -5.73 -17.42
N ASP A 45 -4.87 -5.05 -18.51
CA ASP A 45 -3.94 -5.58 -19.49
C ASP A 45 -2.49 -5.30 -19.09
N VAL A 46 -2.24 -4.15 -18.50
CA VAL A 46 -0.93 -3.77 -17.96
C VAL A 46 -0.67 -4.44 -16.60
N PHE A 47 -1.60 -4.30 -15.64
CA PHE A 47 -1.46 -4.87 -14.29
C PHE A 47 -2.11 -6.25 -14.21
N ASN A 48 -1.39 -7.28 -14.67
CA ASN A 48 -1.91 -8.64 -14.72
C ASN A 48 -0.82 -9.69 -14.43
N PRO A 49 -0.82 -10.29 -13.22
CA PRO A 49 0.22 -11.24 -12.83
C PRO A 49 0.28 -12.52 -13.70
N MET A 50 -0.73 -12.77 -14.55
CA MET A 50 -0.75 -13.92 -15.45
C MET A 50 0.05 -13.67 -16.75
N LYS A 51 0.32 -12.42 -17.10
CA LYS A 51 0.97 -12.06 -18.39
C LYS A 51 1.94 -10.88 -18.29
N ASP A 52 2.20 -10.39 -17.09
CA ASP A 52 3.10 -9.26 -16.83
C ASP A 52 4.51 -9.57 -17.32
N THR A 53 5.00 -8.77 -18.25
CA THR A 53 6.31 -8.98 -18.90
C THR A 53 7.50 -8.66 -18.01
N TYR A 54 7.28 -7.98 -16.88
CA TYR A 54 8.31 -7.68 -15.89
C TYR A 54 8.55 -8.83 -14.89
N LEU A 55 7.69 -9.86 -14.91
CA LEU A 55 7.79 -10.97 -13.96
C LEU A 55 8.43 -12.21 -14.58
N ASP A 56 9.41 -12.77 -13.91
CA ASP A 56 10.00 -14.05 -14.30
C ASP A 56 9.04 -15.23 -14.07
N LYS A 57 8.15 -15.10 -13.06
CA LYS A 57 7.17 -16.14 -12.74
C LYS A 57 5.76 -15.58 -12.65
N HIS A 58 4.94 -15.95 -13.61
CA HIS A 58 3.53 -15.59 -13.62
C HIS A 58 2.74 -16.39 -12.57
N PHE A 59 1.63 -15.82 -12.11
CA PHE A 59 0.73 -16.46 -11.16
C PHE A 59 -0.71 -15.96 -11.34
N SER A 60 -1.64 -16.59 -10.66
CA SER A 60 -3.06 -16.23 -10.72
C SER A 60 -3.72 -16.41 -9.36
N VAL A 61 -4.96 -15.96 -9.25
CA VAL A 61 -5.79 -16.15 -8.04
C VAL A 61 -5.97 -17.65 -7.68
N ARG A 62 -5.85 -18.56 -8.65
CA ARG A 62 -5.97 -20.00 -8.44
C ARG A 62 -4.63 -20.68 -8.18
N GLU A 63 -3.54 -20.06 -8.60
CA GLU A 63 -2.18 -20.62 -8.52
C GLU A 63 -1.21 -19.53 -8.06
N LEU A 64 -0.97 -19.49 -6.76
CA LEU A 64 -0.18 -18.43 -6.09
C LEU A 64 1.31 -18.78 -5.93
N SER A 65 1.77 -19.98 -6.35
CA SER A 65 3.17 -20.40 -6.16
C SER A 65 4.18 -19.48 -6.85
N GLY A 66 3.78 -18.87 -7.97
CA GLY A 66 4.60 -17.87 -8.65
C GLY A 66 4.93 -16.65 -7.79
N LYS A 67 4.01 -16.25 -6.90
CA LYS A 67 4.24 -15.12 -5.99
C LYS A 67 5.39 -15.40 -5.01
N VAL A 68 5.54 -16.63 -4.54
CA VAL A 68 6.66 -17.04 -3.67
C VAL A 68 7.99 -16.93 -4.40
N VAL A 69 8.02 -17.27 -5.69
CA VAL A 69 9.21 -17.12 -6.53
C VAL A 69 9.58 -15.65 -6.71
N ASN A 70 8.61 -14.80 -7.05
CA ASN A 70 8.83 -13.37 -7.20
C ASN A 70 9.29 -12.71 -5.88
N LYS A 71 8.76 -13.12 -4.73
CA LYS A 71 9.23 -12.66 -3.42
C LYS A 71 10.71 -12.96 -3.21
N ARG A 72 11.12 -14.21 -3.45
CA ARG A 72 12.54 -14.61 -3.33
C ARG A 72 13.44 -13.79 -4.24
N GLN A 73 13.07 -13.65 -5.51
CA GLN A 73 13.86 -12.87 -6.49
C GLN A 73 13.98 -11.40 -6.08
N LEU A 74 12.90 -10.82 -5.55
CA LEU A 74 12.88 -9.46 -5.05
C LEU A 74 13.80 -9.30 -3.81
N GLN A 75 13.79 -10.26 -2.88
CA GLN A 75 14.72 -10.28 -1.75
C GLN A 75 16.17 -10.37 -2.21
N GLU A 76 16.48 -11.27 -3.15
CA GLU A 76 17.81 -11.41 -3.75
C GLU A 76 18.27 -10.13 -4.45
N LYS A 77 17.39 -9.52 -5.29
CA LYS A 77 17.68 -8.27 -6.02
C LYS A 77 18.06 -7.11 -5.10
N TYR A 78 17.41 -7.01 -3.95
CA TYR A 78 17.65 -5.95 -2.97
C TYR A 78 18.65 -6.31 -1.86
N GLY A 79 19.28 -7.50 -1.92
CA GLY A 79 20.23 -7.96 -0.92
C GLY A 79 19.64 -8.23 0.46
N LEU A 80 18.32 -8.46 0.53
CA LEU A 80 17.65 -8.83 1.76
C LEU A 80 17.94 -10.29 2.15
N ALA A 81 17.77 -10.63 3.41
CA ALA A 81 17.76 -12.03 3.82
C ALA A 81 16.62 -12.78 3.11
N VAL A 82 16.95 -13.84 2.39
CA VAL A 82 15.95 -14.63 1.66
C VAL A 82 15.20 -15.54 2.64
N ASP A 83 13.96 -15.17 2.92
CA ASP A 83 13.07 -15.89 3.82
C ASP A 83 11.62 -15.75 3.36
N LYS A 84 10.96 -16.86 3.10
CA LYS A 84 9.55 -16.89 2.69
C LYS A 84 8.58 -16.57 3.84
N ASP A 85 9.01 -16.78 5.08
CA ASP A 85 8.20 -16.65 6.28
C ASP A 85 8.33 -15.28 6.97
N VAL A 86 9.22 -14.40 6.49
CA VAL A 86 9.24 -12.99 6.88
C VAL A 86 8.20 -12.19 6.09
N MET A 87 7.46 -11.28 6.72
CA MET A 87 6.51 -10.42 6.00
C MET A 87 7.26 -9.31 5.24
N LEU A 88 7.20 -9.33 3.90
CA LEU A 88 7.82 -8.33 3.04
C LEU A 88 6.80 -7.24 2.68
N ILE A 89 7.08 -6.01 3.10
CA ILE A 89 6.22 -4.84 2.92
C ILE A 89 6.78 -3.95 1.82
N GLY A 90 5.98 -3.68 0.79
CA GLY A 90 6.33 -2.80 -0.32
C GLY A 90 5.85 -1.37 -0.11
N ILE A 91 6.62 -0.40 -0.60
CA ILE A 91 6.26 1.01 -0.73
C ILE A 91 6.68 1.49 -2.10
N VAL A 92 5.75 2.00 -2.90
CA VAL A 92 6.01 2.67 -4.18
C VAL A 92 5.28 4.00 -4.16
N SER A 93 6.00 5.11 -3.95
CA SER A 93 5.37 6.40 -3.73
C SER A 93 6.32 7.56 -3.92
N ARG A 94 5.77 8.77 -4.09
CA ARG A 94 6.53 10.00 -3.83
C ARG A 94 6.85 10.08 -2.34
N LEU A 95 8.10 10.33 -1.99
CA LEU A 95 8.56 10.39 -0.60
C LEU A 95 8.27 11.78 -0.01
N THR A 96 7.02 12.02 0.38
CA THR A 96 6.55 13.30 0.90
C THR A 96 5.76 13.12 2.20
N LYS A 97 5.64 14.20 2.98
CA LYS A 97 4.80 14.19 4.18
C LYS A 97 3.34 13.83 3.87
N GLN A 98 2.81 14.27 2.73
CA GLN A 98 1.46 13.90 2.28
C GLN A 98 1.25 12.39 2.23
N LYS A 99 2.30 11.64 1.90
CA LYS A 99 2.26 10.17 1.81
C LYS A 99 2.50 9.46 3.15
N GLY A 100 2.62 10.21 4.25
CA GLY A 100 2.71 9.67 5.61
C GLY A 100 4.10 9.23 6.03
N PHE A 101 5.15 9.71 5.36
CA PHE A 101 6.52 9.27 5.69
C PHE A 101 7.04 9.85 7.00
N ASP A 102 6.44 10.88 7.56
CA ASP A 102 6.68 11.31 8.94
C ASP A 102 6.21 10.27 9.97
N LEU A 103 5.08 9.58 9.73
CA LEU A 103 4.64 8.46 10.56
C LEU A 103 5.60 7.28 10.44
N VAL A 104 6.02 6.94 9.21
CA VAL A 104 6.99 5.86 8.96
C VAL A 104 8.32 6.15 9.64
N ALA A 105 8.84 7.38 9.51
CA ALA A 105 10.10 7.80 10.14
C ALA A 105 10.08 7.61 11.66
N TYR A 106 8.94 7.90 12.28
CA TYR A 106 8.80 7.82 13.74
C TYR A 106 8.92 6.39 14.29
N VAL A 107 8.47 5.38 13.56
CA VAL A 107 8.45 3.97 14.04
C VAL A 107 9.38 3.04 13.26
N MET A 108 10.14 3.55 12.28
CA MET A 108 10.97 2.70 11.41
C MET A 108 12.03 1.92 12.16
N GLU A 109 12.71 2.55 13.14
CA GLU A 109 13.70 1.87 13.99
C GLU A 109 13.06 0.72 14.76
N GLU A 110 11.89 0.93 15.37
CA GLU A 110 11.18 -0.11 16.11
C GLU A 110 10.82 -1.28 15.17
N MET A 111 10.26 -1.00 14.02
CA MET A 111 9.87 -2.04 13.05
C MET A 111 11.07 -2.88 12.61
N LEU A 112 12.18 -2.24 12.23
CA LEU A 112 13.36 -2.93 11.73
C LEU A 112 14.12 -3.70 12.81
N SER A 113 14.14 -3.21 14.07
CA SER A 113 14.89 -3.82 15.16
C SER A 113 14.14 -4.93 15.90
N THR A 114 12.80 -4.85 15.99
CA THR A 114 12.01 -5.73 16.86
C THR A 114 11.03 -6.66 16.15
N MET A 115 10.67 -6.37 14.89
CA MET A 115 9.63 -7.13 14.19
C MET A 115 10.23 -8.04 13.10
N ASN A 116 9.56 -9.15 12.83
CA ASN A 116 9.92 -10.08 11.75
C ASN A 116 9.37 -9.58 10.41
N VAL A 117 9.84 -8.41 9.99
CA VAL A 117 9.45 -7.75 8.73
C VAL A 117 10.66 -7.35 7.90
N GLN A 118 10.44 -7.24 6.62
CA GLN A 118 11.33 -6.60 5.66
C GLN A 118 10.58 -5.53 4.89
N PHE A 119 11.28 -4.53 4.39
CA PHE A 119 10.72 -3.48 3.55
C PHE A 119 11.48 -3.34 2.24
N ILE A 120 10.74 -3.02 1.18
CA ILE A 120 11.30 -2.51 -0.07
C ILE A 120 10.60 -1.20 -0.39
N VAL A 121 11.41 -0.16 -0.57
CA VAL A 121 10.95 1.21 -0.83
C VAL A 121 11.45 1.67 -2.17
N GLN A 122 10.52 2.06 -3.05
CA GLN A 122 10.82 2.78 -4.28
C GLN A 122 10.14 4.14 -4.24
N GLY A 123 10.91 5.19 -4.47
CA GLY A 123 10.37 6.54 -4.60
C GLY A 123 11.43 7.61 -4.57
N THR A 124 10.99 8.83 -4.81
CA THR A 124 11.79 10.05 -4.67
C THR A 124 10.89 11.19 -4.19
N GLY A 125 11.47 12.21 -3.55
CA GLY A 125 10.68 13.33 -3.05
C GLY A 125 11.46 14.28 -2.14
N GLU A 126 11.03 14.42 -0.90
CA GLU A 126 11.70 15.28 0.08
C GLU A 126 13.00 14.64 0.56
N GLN A 127 14.09 15.41 0.51
CA GLN A 127 15.44 14.95 0.85
C GLN A 127 15.50 14.27 2.21
N GLN A 128 14.79 14.78 3.20
CA GLN A 128 14.77 14.20 4.56
C GLN A 128 14.30 12.73 4.57
N TYR A 129 13.35 12.34 3.72
CA TYR A 129 12.86 10.96 3.65
C TYR A 129 13.78 10.06 2.80
N GLU A 130 14.38 10.59 1.73
CA GLU A 130 15.40 9.87 0.98
C GLU A 130 16.62 9.56 1.86
N GLU A 131 17.10 10.54 2.62
CA GLU A 131 18.20 10.36 3.58
C GLU A 131 17.85 9.39 4.71
N MET A 132 16.62 9.46 5.24
CA MET A 132 16.13 8.54 6.28
C MET A 132 16.16 7.08 5.78
N PHE A 133 15.61 6.81 4.59
CA PHE A 133 15.61 5.44 4.06
C PHE A 133 17.03 4.94 3.76
N ASN A 134 17.90 5.78 3.23
CA ASN A 134 19.32 5.43 3.00
C ASN A 134 20.05 5.16 4.32
N TYR A 135 19.79 5.94 5.38
CA TYR A 135 20.34 5.70 6.71
C TYR A 135 19.91 4.33 7.27
N PHE A 136 18.62 4.03 7.23
CA PHE A 136 18.11 2.76 7.73
C PHE A 136 18.53 1.56 6.86
N HIS A 137 18.64 1.74 5.54
CA HIS A 137 19.21 0.71 4.67
C HIS A 137 20.66 0.39 5.08
N GLY A 138 21.49 1.40 5.32
CA GLY A 138 22.88 1.18 5.79
C GLY A 138 22.95 0.47 7.14
N ARG A 139 21.96 0.69 8.02
CA ARG A 139 21.92 0.07 9.36
C ARG A 139 21.28 -1.32 9.35
N TYR A 140 20.31 -1.56 8.48
CA TYR A 140 19.56 -2.83 8.36
C TYR A 140 19.55 -3.35 6.92
N PRO A 141 20.71 -3.61 6.30
CA PRO A 141 20.79 -3.91 4.86
C PRO A 141 20.07 -5.20 4.46
N GLN A 142 19.87 -6.14 5.41
CA GLN A 142 19.14 -7.39 5.14
C GLN A 142 17.63 -7.29 5.42
N LYS A 143 17.16 -6.14 5.90
CA LYS A 143 15.73 -5.91 6.24
C LYS A 143 15.10 -4.77 5.46
N LEU A 144 15.87 -3.87 4.87
CA LEU A 144 15.37 -2.73 4.11
C LEU A 144 16.10 -2.59 2.78
N GLY A 145 15.39 -2.79 1.67
CA GLY A 145 15.82 -2.45 0.33
C GLY A 145 15.31 -1.07 -0.09
N VAL A 146 16.16 -0.27 -0.74
CA VAL A 146 15.81 1.11 -1.14
C VAL A 146 16.22 1.35 -2.59
N TYR A 147 15.31 1.92 -3.36
CA TYR A 147 15.55 2.47 -4.68
C TYR A 147 15.05 3.92 -4.74
N ILE A 148 15.99 4.87 -4.68
CA ILE A 148 15.66 6.30 -4.83
C ILE A 148 15.53 6.61 -6.32
N GLY A 149 14.31 6.80 -6.77
CA GLY A 149 13.96 7.01 -8.16
C GLY A 149 12.60 6.41 -8.51
N TYR A 150 12.30 6.37 -9.82
CA TYR A 150 11.13 5.69 -10.36
C TYR A 150 11.55 4.66 -11.41
N SER A 151 11.02 3.46 -11.28
CA SER A 151 11.12 2.39 -12.25
C SER A 151 9.78 1.64 -12.30
N GLU A 152 9.20 1.56 -13.47
CA GLU A 152 7.95 0.82 -13.70
C GLU A 152 8.17 -0.68 -13.45
N GLU A 153 9.26 -1.25 -13.99
CA GLU A 153 9.66 -2.64 -13.75
C GLU A 153 9.76 -2.96 -12.27
N ASN A 154 10.51 -2.15 -11.50
CA ASN A 154 10.62 -2.36 -10.05
C ASN A 154 9.26 -2.24 -9.33
N ALA A 155 8.37 -1.33 -9.77
CA ALA A 155 7.04 -1.20 -9.18
C ALA A 155 6.22 -2.49 -9.37
N HIS A 156 6.22 -3.07 -10.59
CA HIS A 156 5.56 -4.34 -10.88
C HIS A 156 6.14 -5.49 -10.07
N GLU A 157 7.46 -5.58 -9.96
CA GLU A 157 8.14 -6.60 -9.12
C GLU A 157 7.76 -6.44 -7.64
N ILE A 158 7.67 -5.20 -7.12
CA ILE A 158 7.24 -4.92 -5.74
C ILE A 158 5.78 -5.37 -5.53
N TYR A 159 4.87 -5.01 -6.45
CA TYR A 159 3.48 -5.50 -6.36
C TYR A 159 3.41 -7.03 -6.39
N ALA A 160 4.23 -7.68 -7.20
CA ALA A 160 4.21 -9.13 -7.34
C ALA A 160 4.90 -9.87 -6.19
N GLY A 161 5.99 -9.34 -5.65
CA GLY A 161 6.85 -10.04 -4.69
C GLY A 161 6.55 -9.73 -3.22
N CYS A 162 5.95 -8.59 -2.89
CA CYS A 162 5.63 -8.25 -1.51
C CYS A 162 4.39 -9.00 -0.99
N ASP A 163 4.31 -9.16 0.32
CA ASP A 163 3.14 -9.72 1.03
C ASP A 163 2.13 -8.62 1.36
N ALA A 164 2.62 -7.46 1.78
CA ALA A 164 1.82 -6.30 2.12
C ALA A 164 2.33 -5.03 1.41
N PHE A 165 1.46 -4.02 1.31
CA PHE A 165 1.76 -2.74 0.66
C PHE A 165 1.30 -1.58 1.53
N LEU A 166 2.22 -0.72 1.97
CA LEU A 166 1.93 0.33 2.95
C LEU A 166 1.62 1.68 2.29
N MET A 167 0.47 2.27 2.61
CA MET A 167 0.03 3.60 2.18
C MET A 167 -0.56 4.40 3.35
N PRO A 168 0.27 5.01 4.23
CA PRO A 168 -0.18 5.72 5.42
C PRO A 168 -0.52 7.19 5.14
N SER A 169 -1.10 7.50 4.00
CA SER A 169 -1.28 8.85 3.47
C SER A 169 -2.06 9.77 4.41
N LEU A 170 -1.63 11.03 4.54
CA LEU A 170 -2.37 12.09 5.22
C LEU A 170 -3.69 12.39 4.48
N PHE A 171 -3.62 12.46 3.16
CA PHE A 171 -4.79 12.47 2.29
C PHE A 171 -4.44 11.76 0.97
N GLU A 172 -5.43 11.07 0.39
CA GLU A 172 -5.26 10.32 -0.86
C GLU A 172 -6.55 10.41 -1.68
N PRO A 173 -6.61 11.29 -2.70
CA PRO A 173 -7.84 11.49 -3.47
C PRO A 173 -8.46 10.21 -4.01
N CYS A 174 -7.66 9.37 -4.64
CA CYS A 174 -8.05 8.04 -5.10
C CYS A 174 -7.07 6.97 -4.62
N GLY A 175 -5.78 7.15 -4.91
CA GLY A 175 -4.80 6.09 -4.87
C GLY A 175 -5.01 5.09 -6.01
N LEU A 176 -3.93 4.64 -6.62
CA LEU A 176 -3.95 3.57 -7.62
C LEU A 176 -3.07 2.40 -7.17
N SER A 177 -2.01 2.68 -6.41
CA SER A 177 -1.05 1.67 -5.98
C SER A 177 -1.68 0.58 -5.11
N GLN A 178 -2.71 0.89 -4.29
CA GLN A 178 -3.45 -0.13 -3.54
C GLN A 178 -4.23 -1.05 -4.48
N LEU A 179 -4.85 -0.52 -5.53
CA LEU A 179 -5.57 -1.32 -6.53
C LEU A 179 -4.61 -2.23 -7.29
N MET A 180 -3.46 -1.67 -7.70
CA MET A 180 -2.39 -2.43 -8.35
C MET A 180 -1.87 -3.52 -7.41
N SER A 181 -1.55 -3.21 -6.15
CA SER A 181 -1.07 -4.19 -5.18
C SER A 181 -2.08 -5.32 -4.95
N MET A 182 -3.37 -4.99 -4.79
CA MET A 182 -4.45 -5.97 -4.63
C MET A 182 -4.54 -6.90 -5.84
N ARG A 183 -4.40 -6.37 -7.05
CA ARG A 183 -4.40 -7.16 -8.29
C ARG A 183 -3.33 -8.25 -8.30
N TYR A 184 -2.21 -8.01 -7.63
CA TYR A 184 -1.09 -8.98 -7.46
C TYR A 184 -1.18 -9.76 -6.15
N GLY A 185 -2.28 -9.67 -5.40
CA GLY A 185 -2.45 -10.36 -4.12
C GLY A 185 -1.54 -9.82 -3.00
N THR A 186 -1.04 -8.62 -3.14
CA THR A 186 -0.27 -7.91 -2.12
C THR A 186 -1.23 -7.05 -1.31
N LEU A 187 -1.39 -7.38 -0.01
CA LEU A 187 -2.46 -6.81 0.79
C LEU A 187 -2.15 -5.38 1.23
N PRO A 188 -3.01 -4.40 0.93
CA PRO A 188 -2.79 -3.03 1.34
C PRO A 188 -2.96 -2.85 2.85
N ILE A 189 -2.07 -2.03 3.44
CA ILE A 189 -2.17 -1.49 4.79
C ILE A 189 -2.28 0.02 4.63
N VAL A 190 -3.45 0.59 4.88
CA VAL A 190 -3.75 1.96 4.48
C VAL A 190 -4.32 2.80 5.62
N ARG A 191 -4.17 4.13 5.55
CA ARG A 191 -5.00 5.02 6.35
C ARG A 191 -6.36 5.23 5.68
N GLU A 192 -7.41 5.33 6.49
CA GLU A 192 -8.80 5.53 6.04
C GLU A 192 -9.02 6.98 5.60
N THR A 193 -8.60 7.30 4.37
CA THR A 193 -8.80 8.61 3.74
C THR A 193 -9.08 8.45 2.24
N GLY A 194 -9.93 9.30 1.69
CA GLY A 194 -10.24 9.35 0.26
C GLY A 194 -10.49 7.99 -0.36
N GLY A 195 -9.88 7.75 -1.51
CA GLY A 195 -10.04 6.50 -2.23
C GLY A 195 -9.47 5.26 -1.53
N LEU A 196 -8.54 5.41 -0.58
CA LEU A 196 -8.07 4.27 0.21
C LEU A 196 -9.20 3.71 1.09
N LYS A 197 -10.02 4.58 1.69
CA LYS A 197 -11.20 4.18 2.47
C LYS A 197 -12.28 3.55 1.61
N ASP A 198 -12.43 4.02 0.38
CA ASP A 198 -13.47 3.53 -0.54
C ASP A 198 -13.11 2.19 -1.18
N THR A 199 -11.82 1.85 -1.30
CA THR A 199 -11.34 0.70 -2.08
C THR A 199 -10.75 -0.43 -1.24
N VAL A 200 -10.39 -0.19 0.02
CA VAL A 200 -9.82 -1.23 0.89
C VAL A 200 -10.81 -1.57 1.99
N VAL A 201 -11.29 -2.81 2.00
CA VAL A 201 -12.16 -3.34 3.05
C VAL A 201 -11.28 -3.94 4.14
N PRO A 202 -11.29 -3.40 5.38
CA PRO A 202 -10.44 -3.91 6.45
C PRO A 202 -10.80 -5.36 6.82
N TYR A 203 -9.77 -6.15 7.13
CA TYR A 203 -9.93 -7.52 7.56
C TYR A 203 -10.75 -7.61 8.86
N ASN A 204 -11.79 -8.45 8.82
CA ASN A 204 -12.61 -8.81 9.97
C ASN A 204 -12.34 -10.28 10.32
N GLU A 205 -11.65 -10.51 11.44
CA GLU A 205 -11.25 -11.87 11.88
C GLU A 205 -12.44 -12.76 12.27
N TYR A 206 -13.56 -12.18 12.73
CA TYR A 206 -14.75 -12.91 13.16
C TYR A 206 -15.54 -13.47 11.97
N GLU A 207 -15.66 -12.67 10.91
CA GLU A 207 -16.39 -13.01 9.71
C GLU A 207 -15.48 -13.57 8.60
N ASN A 208 -14.17 -13.45 8.77
CA ASN A 208 -13.15 -13.74 7.76
C ASN A 208 -13.43 -13.05 6.43
N THR A 209 -13.71 -11.75 6.49
CA THR A 209 -13.95 -10.88 5.34
C THR A 209 -12.86 -9.81 5.22
N GLY A 210 -12.88 -9.04 4.14
CA GLY A 210 -11.90 -7.98 3.88
C GLY A 210 -10.80 -8.39 2.90
N ASP A 211 -10.07 -7.39 2.40
CA ASP A 211 -9.05 -7.52 1.37
C ASP A 211 -7.78 -6.69 1.66
N GLY A 212 -7.67 -6.17 2.89
CA GLY A 212 -6.53 -5.41 3.39
C GLY A 212 -6.67 -5.05 4.86
N PHE A 213 -5.91 -4.05 5.28
CA PHE A 213 -5.88 -3.56 6.66
C PHE A 213 -5.96 -2.04 6.66
N SER A 214 -6.59 -1.45 7.68
CA SER A 214 -6.71 0.00 7.76
C SER A 214 -6.60 0.54 9.18
N PHE A 215 -6.22 1.82 9.30
CA PHE A 215 -6.24 2.60 10.53
C PHE A 215 -6.83 3.99 10.25
N ALA A 216 -7.56 4.54 11.22
CA ALA A 216 -8.31 5.77 11.02
C ALA A 216 -7.49 7.04 11.32
N ASN A 217 -6.83 7.09 12.47
CA ASN A 217 -6.12 8.29 12.93
C ASN A 217 -4.79 8.46 12.22
N TYR A 218 -4.43 9.70 11.85
CA TYR A 218 -3.10 10.02 11.35
C TYR A 218 -2.09 10.01 12.51
N ASN A 219 -1.68 8.80 12.90
CA ASN A 219 -0.86 8.53 14.07
C ASN A 219 0.08 7.35 13.82
N ALA A 220 1.37 7.51 14.17
CA ALA A 220 2.39 6.51 13.93
C ALA A 220 2.17 5.21 14.73
N HIS A 221 1.66 5.31 15.96
CA HIS A 221 1.38 4.13 16.78
C HIS A 221 0.15 3.37 16.32
N ASP A 222 -0.89 4.06 15.81
CA ASP A 222 -2.05 3.42 15.21
C ASP A 222 -1.62 2.65 13.94
N MET A 223 -0.79 3.26 13.09
CA MET A 223 -0.18 2.60 11.94
C MET A 223 0.62 1.36 12.37
N LEU A 224 1.50 1.51 13.35
CA LEU A 224 2.34 0.41 13.86
C LEU A 224 1.50 -0.73 14.42
N HIS A 225 0.42 -0.41 15.17
CA HIS A 225 -0.50 -1.41 15.71
C HIS A 225 -1.13 -2.25 14.59
N VAL A 226 -1.58 -1.61 13.52
CA VAL A 226 -2.18 -2.32 12.37
C VAL A 226 -1.14 -3.14 11.61
N ILE A 227 0.10 -2.65 11.47
CA ILE A 227 1.20 -3.45 10.89
C ILE A 227 1.49 -4.69 11.76
N LYS A 228 1.51 -4.55 13.09
CA LYS A 228 1.67 -5.69 14.02
C LYS A 228 0.51 -6.68 13.91
N TYR A 229 -0.73 -6.20 13.77
CA TYR A 229 -1.89 -7.05 13.54
C TYR A 229 -1.80 -7.81 12.20
N ALA A 230 -1.42 -7.12 11.12
CA ALA A 230 -1.20 -7.76 9.82
C ALA A 230 -0.10 -8.83 9.90
N LEU A 231 1.00 -8.55 10.62
CA LEU A 231 2.07 -9.53 10.86
C LEU A 231 1.58 -10.76 11.62
N ASP A 232 0.78 -10.57 12.66
CA ASP A 232 0.18 -11.69 13.42
C ASP A 232 -0.69 -12.59 12.51
N VAL A 233 -1.55 -11.98 11.68
CA VAL A 233 -2.36 -12.75 10.72
C VAL A 233 -1.48 -13.46 9.69
N PHE A 234 -0.42 -12.81 9.19
CA PHE A 234 0.53 -13.41 8.25
C PHE A 234 1.27 -14.62 8.83
N GLU A 235 1.73 -14.52 10.08
CA GLU A 235 2.51 -15.58 10.72
C GLU A 235 1.62 -16.73 11.23
N ASN A 236 0.48 -16.42 11.85
CA ASN A 236 -0.31 -17.36 12.62
C ASN A 236 -1.60 -17.83 11.94
N HIS A 237 -2.04 -17.17 10.86
CA HIS A 237 -3.29 -17.45 10.15
C HIS A 237 -3.09 -17.50 8.63
N LYS A 238 -2.15 -18.35 8.17
CA LYS A 238 -1.73 -18.41 6.75
C LYS A 238 -2.87 -18.74 5.79
N ASP A 239 -3.83 -19.56 6.18
CA ASP A 239 -4.99 -19.89 5.33
C ASP A 239 -5.87 -18.64 5.13
N ARG A 240 -6.12 -17.88 6.19
CA ARG A 240 -6.89 -16.63 6.14
C ARG A 240 -6.19 -15.56 5.33
N TRP A 241 -4.85 -15.46 5.47
CA TRP A 241 -4.03 -14.58 4.66
C TRP A 241 -4.18 -14.90 3.17
N GLN A 242 -4.08 -16.19 2.80
CA GLN A 242 -4.25 -16.63 1.42
C GLN A 242 -5.66 -16.36 0.88
N GLU A 243 -6.70 -16.59 1.67
CA GLU A 243 -8.08 -16.25 1.27
C GLU A 243 -8.27 -14.75 1.06
N MET A 244 -7.64 -13.92 1.90
CA MET A 244 -7.65 -12.46 1.76
C MET A 244 -6.93 -12.02 0.48
N MET A 245 -5.77 -12.61 0.17
CA MET A 245 -5.07 -12.39 -1.10
C MET A 245 -5.97 -12.71 -2.30
N GLN A 246 -6.70 -13.82 -2.26
CA GLN A 246 -7.61 -14.20 -3.34
C GLN A 246 -8.81 -13.25 -3.46
N ARG A 247 -9.31 -12.71 -2.35
CA ARG A 247 -10.35 -11.66 -2.39
C ARG A 247 -9.81 -10.38 -3.00
N ALA A 248 -8.64 -9.93 -2.55
CA ALA A 248 -7.97 -8.75 -3.11
C ALA A 248 -7.75 -8.86 -4.62
N MET A 249 -7.27 -10.00 -5.12
CA MET A 249 -7.07 -10.23 -6.56
C MET A 249 -8.36 -10.25 -7.39
N ARG A 250 -9.52 -10.43 -6.77
CA ARG A 250 -10.85 -10.40 -7.43
C ARG A 250 -11.57 -9.07 -7.24
N HIS A 251 -10.97 -8.17 -6.51
CA HIS A 251 -11.53 -6.82 -6.33
C HIS A 251 -11.63 -6.13 -7.70
N ASP A 252 -12.84 -5.61 -8.04
CA ASP A 252 -13.16 -5.00 -9.34
C ASP A 252 -13.69 -3.56 -9.14
#